data_34e36ffc3b9052d32068529fbc0aae0a
#
_entry.id   34e36ffc3b9052d32068529fbc0aae0a
#
_cell.length_a   1.000
_cell.length_b   1.000
_cell.length_c   1.000
_cell.angle_alpha   90.00
_cell.angle_beta   90.00
_cell.angle_gamma   90.00
#
_symmetry.space_group_name_H-M   'P 1'
#
loop_
_entity.id
_entity.type
_entity.pdbx_description
1 polymer ?
#
loop_
_entity_poly.entity_id
_entity_poly.type
_entity_poly.pdbx_seq_one_letter_code
_entity_poly.pdbx_strand_id
1 'polypeptide(L)'
;HNLKEDTVKDYLSILENYLSDWKKKPISEISRDMVEQRHRDITYGTGKFSHKNGSPTRANKTMRVVRALFNYAIGQYEDTKGEPLFSHNPVARITHNKAWSKENIRQGVVAKHQLKQWYEGVMKLPLQEDNVSRNTSAEVVRDLLIFLLFTGLRRNEALTLKWSDIDFANHSFTIEDTKNKESHSLPLTSVLDEVLERRNIGGDNPYVFQGLKPYGHLNPPKRQLERARELVGFHFDNHSLRRTFETTANRLAFSIYTLKKLVNHKNTRDVTGRYIVLEIDELREPMNQITEALW
;
A
#
# COMPACT_ATOMS: atom_id res chain seq x y z
N HIS A 1 -20.01 10.70 -1.36
CA HIS A 1 -18.84 9.87 -1.71
C HIS A 1 -18.67 8.79 -0.65
N ASN A 2 -18.89 7.53 -1.00
CA ASN A 2 -18.61 6.42 -0.12
C ASN A 2 -17.08 6.24 -0.02
N LEU A 3 -16.52 6.63 1.11
CA LEU A 3 -15.12 6.35 1.43
C LEU A 3 -14.95 4.85 1.67
N LYS A 4 -13.82 4.27 1.25
CA LYS A 4 -13.46 2.88 1.64
C LYS A 4 -13.37 2.79 3.17
N GLU A 5 -13.80 1.68 3.74
CA GLU A 5 -13.80 1.46 5.22
C GLU A 5 -12.46 1.77 5.87
N ASP A 6 -11.35 1.37 5.25
CA ASP A 6 -10.02 1.64 5.79
C ASP A 6 -9.70 3.14 5.86
N THR A 7 -10.23 3.93 4.92
CA THR A 7 -10.09 5.40 4.96
C THR A 7 -10.90 5.97 6.12
N VAL A 8 -12.11 5.45 6.35
CA VAL A 8 -12.95 5.86 7.49
C VAL A 8 -12.27 5.52 8.81
N LYS A 9 -11.78 4.27 8.96
CA LYS A 9 -11.03 3.83 10.16
C LYS A 9 -9.81 4.71 10.42
N ASP A 10 -9.09 5.07 9.38
CA ASP A 10 -7.91 5.93 9.48
C ASP A 10 -8.28 7.38 9.88
N TYR A 11 -9.37 7.94 9.34
CA TYR A 11 -9.89 9.26 9.75
C TYR A 11 -10.32 9.25 11.22
N LEU A 12 -11.06 8.22 11.64
CA LEU A 12 -11.47 8.06 13.04
C LEU A 12 -10.24 7.94 13.96
N SER A 13 -9.25 7.16 13.58
CA SER A 13 -8.00 7.05 14.33
C SER A 13 -7.27 8.40 14.46
N ILE A 14 -7.29 9.24 13.43
CA ILE A 14 -6.71 10.59 13.48
C ILE A 14 -7.51 11.48 14.41
N LEU A 15 -8.83 11.45 14.32
CA LEU A 15 -9.72 12.22 15.20
C LEU A 15 -9.49 11.86 16.68
N GLU A 16 -9.40 10.58 17.01
CA GLU A 16 -9.16 10.12 18.37
C GLU A 16 -7.77 10.50 18.91
N ASN A 17 -6.74 10.26 18.11
CA ASN A 17 -5.35 10.37 18.59
C ASN A 17 -4.76 11.78 18.52
N TYR A 18 -5.27 12.64 17.62
CA TYR A 18 -4.66 13.95 17.33
C TYR A 18 -5.61 15.12 17.41
N LEU A 19 -6.92 14.88 17.40
CA LEU A 19 -7.96 15.93 17.37
C LEU A 19 -9.06 15.70 18.42
N SER A 20 -8.84 14.83 19.41
CA SER A 20 -9.84 14.46 20.41
C SER A 20 -10.43 15.65 21.17
N ASP A 21 -9.62 16.67 21.45
CA ASP A 21 -10.04 17.92 22.10
C ASP A 21 -10.81 18.87 21.17
N TRP A 22 -10.75 18.66 19.86
CA TRP A 22 -11.55 19.42 18.89
C TRP A 22 -12.91 18.78 18.59
N LYS A 23 -13.12 17.50 18.92
CA LYS A 23 -14.37 16.77 18.62
C LYS A 23 -15.63 17.44 19.21
N LYS A 24 -15.49 18.11 20.35
CA LYS A 24 -16.60 18.82 21.03
C LYS A 24 -16.65 20.31 20.73
N LYS A 25 -15.71 20.84 19.95
CA LYS A 25 -15.71 22.25 19.56
C LYS A 25 -16.54 22.46 18.31
N PRO A 26 -17.33 23.55 18.25
CA PRO A 26 -17.87 24.01 16.98
C PRO A 26 -16.74 24.16 15.93
N ILE A 27 -16.99 23.74 14.72
CA ILE A 27 -15.98 23.83 13.66
C ILE A 27 -15.58 25.27 13.37
N SER A 28 -16.47 26.22 13.60
CA SER A 28 -16.24 27.68 13.49
C SER A 28 -15.19 28.21 14.45
N GLU A 29 -14.97 27.55 15.59
CA GLU A 29 -13.98 27.96 16.59
C GLU A 29 -12.55 27.47 16.28
N ILE A 30 -12.39 26.62 15.29
CA ILE A 30 -11.07 26.10 14.90
C ILE A 30 -10.36 27.12 14.03
N SER A 31 -9.50 27.91 14.66
CA SER A 31 -8.79 29.02 14.00
C SER A 31 -7.58 28.54 13.18
N ARG A 32 -7.07 29.43 12.32
CA ARG A 32 -5.83 29.23 11.57
C ARG A 32 -4.64 29.00 12.49
N ASP A 33 -4.58 29.72 13.62
CA ASP A 33 -3.49 29.59 14.60
C ASP A 33 -3.54 28.25 15.33
N MET A 34 -4.73 27.78 15.67
CA MET A 34 -4.92 26.43 16.25
C MET A 34 -4.46 25.32 15.29
N VAL A 35 -4.76 25.45 14.02
CA VAL A 35 -4.35 24.49 12.98
C VAL A 35 -2.82 24.47 12.82
N GLU A 36 -2.19 25.64 12.73
CA GLU A 36 -0.74 25.75 12.62
C GLU A 36 -0.03 25.22 13.88
N GLN A 37 -0.51 25.59 15.06
CA GLN A 37 0.06 25.11 16.32
C GLN A 37 -0.07 23.60 16.43
N ARG A 38 -1.23 23.03 16.12
CA ARG A 38 -1.45 21.59 16.13
C ARG A 38 -0.51 20.84 15.15
N HIS A 39 -0.31 21.41 13.97
CA HIS A 39 0.62 20.86 12.98
C HIS A 39 2.05 20.84 13.54
N ARG A 40 2.51 21.94 14.16
CA ARG A 40 3.84 22.02 14.80
C ARG A 40 3.98 21.01 15.94
N ASP A 41 2.99 20.95 16.83
CA ASP A 41 3.02 20.07 18.00
C ASP A 41 3.14 18.60 17.61
N ILE A 42 2.42 18.17 16.57
CA ILE A 42 2.53 16.78 16.05
C ILE A 42 3.86 16.57 15.32
N THR A 43 4.33 17.57 14.57
CA THR A 43 5.61 17.49 13.82
C THR A 43 6.78 17.25 14.75
N TYR A 44 6.84 17.97 15.87
CA TYR A 44 7.99 17.96 16.78
C TYR A 44 7.77 17.14 18.05
N GLY A 45 6.57 16.64 18.30
CA GLY A 45 6.23 15.96 19.55
C GLY A 45 6.25 16.92 20.73
N THR A 46 5.62 18.09 20.58
CA THR A 46 5.57 19.14 21.61
C THR A 46 4.15 19.35 22.13
N GLY A 47 3.99 20.22 23.11
CA GLY A 47 2.70 20.56 23.69
C GLY A 47 1.96 19.31 24.17
N LYS A 48 0.71 19.14 23.71
CA LYS A 48 -0.12 17.96 24.03
C LYS A 48 0.48 16.63 23.60
N PHE A 49 1.43 16.62 22.68
CA PHE A 49 2.06 15.42 22.12
C PHE A 49 3.49 15.21 22.61
N SER A 50 3.93 15.88 23.68
CA SER A 50 5.26 15.73 24.27
C SER A 50 5.60 14.32 24.72
N HIS A 51 4.60 13.46 24.94
CA HIS A 51 4.73 12.04 25.24
C HIS A 51 4.93 11.15 23.99
N LYS A 52 4.88 11.72 22.80
CA LYS A 52 5.06 11.02 21.50
C LYS A 52 6.26 11.59 20.78
N ASN A 53 6.97 10.72 20.08
CA ASN A 53 7.97 11.18 19.12
C ASN A 53 7.30 12.01 18.02
N GLY A 54 7.94 13.10 17.61
CA GLY A 54 7.47 13.93 16.51
C GLY A 54 7.31 13.14 15.21
N SER A 55 6.30 13.49 14.42
CA SER A 55 6.02 12.80 13.15
C SER A 55 5.52 13.77 12.09
N PRO A 56 6.41 14.28 11.21
CA PRO A 56 6.06 15.16 10.09
C PRO A 56 4.96 14.57 9.18
N THR A 57 5.08 13.31 8.82
CA THR A 57 4.09 12.61 7.98
C THR A 57 2.70 12.55 8.66
N ARG A 58 2.68 12.30 9.97
CA ARG A 58 1.43 12.25 10.74
C ARG A 58 0.81 13.64 10.88
N ALA A 59 1.62 14.66 11.10
CA ALA A 59 1.18 16.06 11.14
C ALA A 59 0.50 16.45 9.82
N ASN A 60 1.17 16.22 8.70
CA ASN A 60 0.61 16.48 7.38
C ASN A 60 -0.68 15.70 7.13
N LYS A 61 -0.72 14.41 7.48
CA LYS A 61 -1.90 13.57 7.32
C LYS A 61 -3.07 14.09 8.16
N THR A 62 -2.83 14.48 9.41
CA THR A 62 -3.84 15.08 10.28
C THR A 62 -4.43 16.36 9.65
N MET A 63 -3.59 17.23 9.11
CA MET A 63 -4.07 18.45 8.47
C MET A 63 -4.81 18.19 7.16
N ARG A 64 -4.47 17.12 6.41
CA ARG A 64 -5.26 16.69 5.23
C ARG A 64 -6.67 16.25 5.65
N VAL A 65 -6.83 15.56 6.78
CA VAL A 65 -8.15 15.19 7.33
C VAL A 65 -8.93 16.45 7.75
N VAL A 66 -8.31 17.36 8.51
CA VAL A 66 -8.93 18.64 8.87
C VAL A 66 -9.37 19.41 7.62
N ARG A 67 -8.52 19.48 6.60
CA ARG A 67 -8.86 20.12 5.32
C ARG A 67 -10.08 19.48 4.66
N ALA A 68 -10.17 18.16 4.66
CA ALA A 68 -11.31 17.46 4.07
C ALA A 68 -12.61 17.76 4.82
N LEU A 69 -12.58 17.80 6.16
CA LEU A 69 -13.73 18.14 6.99
C LEU A 69 -14.21 19.58 6.75
N PHE A 70 -13.29 20.55 6.68
CA PHE A 70 -13.65 21.94 6.38
C PHE A 70 -14.16 22.12 4.96
N ASN A 71 -13.57 21.47 3.96
CA ASN A 71 -14.07 21.53 2.58
C ASN A 71 -15.48 20.95 2.48
N TYR A 72 -15.74 19.85 3.21
CA TYR A 72 -17.10 19.31 3.31
C TYR A 72 -18.06 20.31 3.94
N ALA A 73 -17.68 20.91 5.07
CA ALA A 73 -18.53 21.88 5.77
C ALA A 73 -18.82 23.13 4.91
N ILE A 74 -17.81 23.65 4.19
CA ILE A 74 -17.98 24.79 3.27
C ILE A 74 -18.96 24.47 2.15
N GLY A 75 -18.88 23.26 1.58
CA GLY A 75 -19.77 22.86 0.49
C GLY A 75 -21.13 22.33 0.91
N GLN A 76 -21.36 22.07 2.22
CA GLN A 76 -22.59 21.44 2.70
C GLN A 76 -23.50 22.40 3.48
N TYR A 77 -22.93 23.38 4.14
CA TYR A 77 -23.69 24.26 5.03
C TYR A 77 -23.73 25.70 4.50
N GLU A 78 -24.94 26.19 4.27
CA GLU A 78 -25.25 27.51 3.74
C GLU A 78 -26.10 28.30 4.75
N ASP A 79 -26.06 29.62 4.67
CA ASP A 79 -26.96 30.51 5.41
C ASP A 79 -28.32 30.62 4.70
N THR A 80 -29.21 31.43 5.27
CA THR A 80 -30.56 31.66 4.69
C THR A 80 -30.56 32.37 3.34
N LYS A 81 -29.39 32.87 2.89
CA LYS A 81 -29.20 33.52 1.58
C LYS A 81 -28.51 32.62 0.58
N GLY A 82 -28.18 31.36 0.93
CA GLY A 82 -27.44 30.44 0.12
C GLY A 82 -25.93 30.66 0.10
N GLU A 83 -25.39 31.48 1.02
CA GLU A 83 -23.95 31.69 1.14
C GLU A 83 -23.32 30.67 2.09
N PRO A 84 -22.12 30.18 1.81
CA PRO A 84 -21.45 29.22 2.68
C PRO A 84 -21.27 29.77 4.09
N LEU A 85 -21.69 29.01 5.13
CA LEU A 85 -21.48 29.38 6.53
C LEU A 85 -19.99 29.55 6.90
N PHE A 86 -19.10 28.92 6.17
CA PHE A 86 -17.66 28.98 6.36
C PHE A 86 -16.99 29.57 5.13
N SER A 87 -16.45 30.77 5.24
CA SER A 87 -15.85 31.51 4.12
C SER A 87 -14.48 30.96 3.69
N HIS A 88 -13.79 30.19 4.53
CA HIS A 88 -12.44 29.71 4.23
C HIS A 88 -12.04 28.48 5.04
N ASN A 89 -11.13 27.71 4.49
CA ASN A 89 -10.52 26.55 5.15
C ASN A 89 -9.26 26.98 5.93
N PRO A 90 -9.19 26.84 7.26
CA PRO A 90 -8.04 27.31 8.05
C PRO A 90 -6.72 26.61 7.70
N VAL A 91 -6.78 25.40 7.14
CA VAL A 91 -5.58 24.65 6.68
C VAL A 91 -4.93 25.31 5.47
N ALA A 92 -5.65 26.17 4.73
CA ALA A 92 -5.09 26.89 3.59
C ALA A 92 -3.86 27.73 3.98
N ARG A 93 -3.79 28.23 5.22
CA ARG A 93 -2.64 28.99 5.75
C ARG A 93 -1.34 28.18 5.73
N ILE A 94 -1.38 26.87 6.07
CA ILE A 94 -0.20 25.99 6.02
C ILE A 94 0.35 25.92 4.58
N THR A 95 -0.55 25.88 3.59
CA THR A 95 -0.15 25.86 2.17
C THR A 95 0.41 27.21 1.72
N HIS A 96 -0.26 28.32 2.08
CA HIS A 96 0.15 29.66 1.74
C HIS A 96 1.56 29.97 2.31
N ASN A 97 1.78 29.62 3.57
CA ASN A 97 3.04 29.83 4.27
C ASN A 97 4.13 28.79 3.91
N LYS A 98 3.85 27.85 3.01
CA LYS A 98 4.75 26.71 2.67
C LYS A 98 5.19 25.91 3.92
N ALA A 99 4.35 25.86 4.94
CA ALA A 99 4.66 25.29 6.25
C ALA A 99 4.36 23.79 6.38
N TRP A 100 4.06 23.09 5.28
CA TRP A 100 3.96 21.62 5.28
C TRP A 100 5.31 21.01 5.63
N SER A 101 5.29 20.08 6.59
CA SER A 101 6.50 19.39 7.00
C SER A 101 7.07 18.55 5.86
N LYS A 102 8.41 18.54 5.71
CA LYS A 102 9.08 17.66 4.75
C LYS A 102 8.87 16.20 5.17
N GLU A 103 8.30 15.43 4.28
CA GLU A 103 8.11 14.00 4.50
C GLU A 103 9.32 13.23 3.94
N ASN A 104 9.90 12.35 4.75
CA ASN A 104 10.95 11.46 4.29
C ASN A 104 10.32 10.33 3.47
N ILE A 105 10.53 10.35 2.16
CA ILE A 105 10.12 9.27 1.28
C ILE A 105 11.06 8.09 1.52
N ARG A 106 10.51 6.96 1.98
CA ARG A 106 11.27 5.73 2.08
C ARG A 106 11.62 5.24 0.68
N GLN A 107 12.91 5.19 0.36
CA GLN A 107 13.40 4.77 -0.97
C GLN A 107 14.03 3.37 -0.96
N GLY A 108 13.86 2.60 0.13
CA GLY A 108 14.44 1.27 0.24
C GLY A 108 14.03 0.35 -0.90
N VAL A 109 15.01 -0.29 -1.52
CA VAL A 109 14.88 -1.40 -2.47
C VAL A 109 15.79 -2.53 -2.01
N VAL A 110 15.52 -3.76 -2.41
CA VAL A 110 16.50 -4.83 -2.29
C VAL A 110 17.51 -4.65 -3.42
N ALA A 111 18.77 -4.37 -3.08
CA ALA A 111 19.80 -4.15 -4.08
C ALA A 111 20.10 -5.44 -4.86
N LYS A 112 20.55 -5.33 -6.11
CA LYS A 112 20.82 -6.51 -6.98
C LYS A 112 21.71 -7.55 -6.28
N HIS A 113 22.80 -7.12 -5.64
CA HIS A 113 23.70 -8.01 -4.92
C HIS A 113 23.09 -8.66 -3.65
N GLN A 114 21.96 -8.13 -3.15
CA GLN A 114 21.24 -8.64 -1.97
C GLN A 114 20.09 -9.59 -2.35
N LEU A 115 19.70 -9.68 -3.63
CA LEU A 115 18.55 -10.49 -4.06
C LEU A 115 18.72 -11.96 -3.71
N LYS A 116 19.88 -12.54 -3.98
CA LYS A 116 20.19 -13.93 -3.61
C LYS A 116 20.06 -14.16 -2.10
N GLN A 117 20.70 -13.30 -1.29
CA GLN A 117 20.62 -13.38 0.16
C GLN A 117 19.18 -13.23 0.66
N TRP A 118 18.41 -12.31 0.05
CA TRP A 118 17.01 -12.13 0.37
C TRP A 118 16.20 -13.39 0.10
N TYR A 119 16.34 -13.97 -1.09
CA TYR A 119 15.62 -15.19 -1.48
C TYR A 119 15.95 -16.37 -0.58
N GLU A 120 17.24 -16.63 -0.37
CA GLU A 120 17.71 -17.70 0.52
C GLU A 120 17.21 -17.52 1.97
N GLY A 121 17.20 -16.29 2.47
CA GLY A 121 16.67 -15.97 3.79
C GLY A 121 15.16 -16.18 3.91
N VAL A 122 14.40 -15.73 2.91
CA VAL A 122 12.94 -15.92 2.86
C VAL A 122 12.58 -17.39 2.72
N MET A 123 13.32 -18.17 1.93
CA MET A 123 13.11 -19.61 1.76
C MET A 123 13.34 -20.42 3.04
N LYS A 124 14.08 -19.89 4.02
CA LYS A 124 14.23 -20.50 5.35
C LYS A 124 12.99 -20.35 6.25
N LEU A 125 11.97 -19.62 5.84
CA LEU A 125 10.64 -19.71 6.44
C LEU A 125 9.94 -20.93 5.86
N PRO A 126 9.38 -21.85 6.62
CA PRO A 126 9.29 -22.02 8.07
C PRO A 126 10.47 -22.81 8.64
N LEU A 127 10.90 -22.44 9.85
CA LEU A 127 11.81 -23.28 10.60
C LEU A 127 11.05 -24.32 11.42
N GLN A 128 11.60 -25.51 11.51
CA GLN A 128 10.99 -26.76 12.00
C GLN A 128 10.52 -26.80 13.47
N GLU A 129 10.59 -25.72 14.22
CA GLU A 129 10.48 -25.77 15.69
C GLU A 129 9.13 -25.33 16.28
N ASP A 130 8.15 -24.91 15.47
CA ASP A 130 6.88 -24.40 16.01
C ASP A 130 5.67 -25.25 15.59
N ASN A 131 4.74 -25.44 16.53
CA ASN A 131 3.45 -26.16 16.37
C ASN A 131 2.80 -25.97 15.00
N VAL A 132 2.24 -27.03 14.44
CA VAL A 132 1.65 -27.19 13.09
C VAL A 132 0.82 -25.99 12.60
N SER A 133 0.03 -25.34 13.45
CA SER A 133 -0.79 -24.17 13.08
C SER A 133 0.00 -22.88 12.87
N ARG A 134 1.21 -22.77 13.44
CA ARG A 134 2.08 -21.60 13.28
C ARG A 134 2.97 -21.71 12.04
N ASN A 135 3.35 -22.93 11.66
CA ASN A 135 4.12 -23.21 10.46
C ASN A 135 3.35 -22.86 9.19
N THR A 136 2.06 -23.17 9.14
CA THR A 136 1.20 -22.84 7.99
C THR A 136 1.23 -21.33 7.66
N SER A 137 1.20 -20.47 8.69
CA SER A 137 1.27 -19.01 8.43
C SER A 137 2.64 -18.55 7.96
N ALA A 138 3.73 -19.21 8.35
CA ALA A 138 5.08 -18.86 7.92
C ALA A 138 5.32 -19.22 6.45
N GLU A 139 4.85 -20.38 6.00
CA GLU A 139 4.88 -20.79 4.60
C GLU A 139 4.08 -19.85 3.71
N VAL A 140 2.87 -19.49 4.14
CA VAL A 140 2.04 -18.56 3.38
C VAL A 140 2.70 -17.18 3.29
N VAL A 141 3.37 -16.72 4.36
CA VAL A 141 4.13 -15.46 4.35
C VAL A 141 5.34 -15.55 3.43
N ARG A 142 6.08 -16.67 3.44
CA ARG A 142 7.19 -16.90 2.49
C ARG A 142 6.74 -16.74 1.05
N ASP A 143 5.72 -17.48 0.69
CA ASP A 143 5.21 -17.51 -0.68
C ASP A 143 4.58 -16.16 -1.09
N LEU A 144 3.92 -15.47 -0.16
CA LEU A 144 3.44 -14.10 -0.37
C LEU A 144 4.59 -13.12 -0.64
N LEU A 145 5.70 -13.21 0.09
CA LEU A 145 6.85 -12.32 -0.10
C LEU A 145 7.50 -12.54 -1.48
N ILE A 146 7.64 -13.81 -1.89
CA ILE A 146 8.14 -14.17 -3.23
C ILE A 146 7.17 -13.62 -4.30
N PHE A 147 5.88 -13.88 -4.16
CA PHE A 147 4.86 -13.40 -5.10
C PHE A 147 4.88 -11.88 -5.25
N LEU A 148 5.02 -11.15 -4.13
CA LEU A 148 5.12 -9.69 -4.14
C LEU A 148 6.38 -9.17 -4.85
N LEU A 149 7.53 -9.84 -4.70
CA LEU A 149 8.76 -9.45 -5.38
C LEU A 149 8.63 -9.64 -6.89
N PHE A 150 8.09 -10.78 -7.33
CA PHE A 150 8.04 -11.15 -8.75
C PHE A 150 6.82 -10.62 -9.51
N THR A 151 5.86 -10.00 -8.83
CA THR A 151 4.71 -9.34 -9.48
C THR A 151 4.72 -7.82 -9.34
N GLY A 152 5.43 -7.30 -8.35
CA GLY A 152 5.36 -5.88 -8.00
C GLY A 152 3.98 -5.42 -7.51
N LEU A 153 3.06 -6.32 -7.14
CA LEU A 153 1.72 -5.98 -6.66
C LEU A 153 1.75 -5.22 -5.32
N ARG A 154 0.68 -4.48 -5.06
CA ARG A 154 0.44 -3.96 -3.71
C ARG A 154 0.06 -5.11 -2.78
N ARG A 155 0.53 -5.06 -1.53
CA ARG A 155 0.29 -6.13 -0.54
C ARG A 155 -1.17 -6.58 -0.48
N ASN A 156 -2.11 -5.64 -0.42
CA ASN A 156 -3.52 -5.99 -0.29
C ASN A 156 -4.09 -6.62 -1.57
N GLU A 157 -3.59 -6.24 -2.75
CA GLU A 157 -3.95 -6.84 -4.02
C GLU A 157 -3.54 -8.33 -4.05
N ALA A 158 -2.31 -8.65 -3.63
CA ALA A 158 -1.86 -10.03 -3.52
C ALA A 158 -2.63 -10.82 -2.44
N LEU A 159 -2.88 -10.22 -1.26
CA LEU A 159 -3.59 -10.89 -0.17
C LEU A 159 -5.02 -11.28 -0.53
N THR A 160 -5.70 -10.47 -1.34
CA THR A 160 -7.10 -10.73 -1.75
C THR A 160 -7.23 -11.53 -3.03
N LEU A 161 -6.12 -11.99 -3.63
CA LEU A 161 -6.11 -12.85 -4.81
C LEU A 161 -6.80 -14.18 -4.52
N LYS A 162 -7.76 -14.55 -5.36
CA LYS A 162 -8.53 -15.79 -5.25
C LYS A 162 -8.09 -16.80 -6.30
N TRP A 163 -8.35 -18.06 -6.06
CA TRP A 163 -8.15 -19.12 -7.06
C TRP A 163 -9.00 -18.91 -8.32
N SER A 164 -10.20 -18.33 -8.17
CA SER A 164 -11.06 -17.96 -9.31
C SER A 164 -10.46 -16.87 -10.21
N ASP A 165 -9.48 -16.13 -9.72
CA ASP A 165 -8.84 -15.03 -10.44
C ASP A 165 -7.62 -15.52 -11.26
N ILE A 166 -7.27 -16.82 -11.12
CA ILE A 166 -6.17 -17.47 -11.83
C ILE A 166 -6.71 -18.19 -13.07
N ASP A 167 -6.19 -17.85 -14.22
CA ASP A 167 -6.42 -18.56 -15.47
C ASP A 167 -5.21 -19.44 -15.79
N PHE A 168 -5.26 -20.69 -15.36
CA PHE A 168 -4.18 -21.65 -15.58
C PHE A 168 -4.02 -22.02 -17.07
N ALA A 169 -5.09 -21.97 -17.86
CA ALA A 169 -5.05 -22.29 -19.29
C ALA A 169 -4.28 -21.23 -20.09
N ASN A 170 -4.45 -19.96 -19.71
CA ASN A 170 -3.77 -18.83 -20.35
C ASN A 170 -2.55 -18.34 -19.55
N HIS A 171 -2.11 -19.06 -18.51
CA HIS A 171 -0.98 -18.68 -17.65
C HIS A 171 -1.04 -17.20 -17.23
N SER A 172 -2.14 -16.81 -16.56
CA SER A 172 -2.37 -15.44 -16.16
C SER A 172 -3.23 -15.34 -14.91
N PHE A 173 -3.26 -14.16 -14.30
CA PHE A 173 -4.21 -13.85 -13.23
C PHE A 173 -4.69 -12.42 -13.34
N THR A 174 -5.89 -12.15 -12.79
CA THR A 174 -6.53 -10.83 -12.84
C THR A 174 -6.97 -10.40 -11.44
N ILE A 175 -6.64 -9.18 -11.07
CA ILE A 175 -7.09 -8.54 -9.82
C ILE A 175 -8.17 -7.52 -10.16
N GLU A 176 -9.40 -7.76 -9.72
CA GLU A 176 -10.55 -6.90 -10.02
C GLU A 176 -10.62 -5.68 -9.08
N ASP A 177 -10.47 -5.85 -7.75
CA ASP A 177 -10.53 -4.72 -6.79
C ASP A 177 -9.16 -4.11 -6.53
N THR A 178 -8.66 -3.35 -7.49
CA THR A 178 -7.43 -2.60 -7.30
C THR A 178 -7.69 -1.25 -6.61
N LYS A 179 -6.63 -0.64 -6.07
CA LYS A 179 -6.68 0.72 -5.53
C LYS A 179 -7.14 1.75 -6.57
N ASN A 180 -6.88 1.46 -7.84
CA ASN A 180 -7.20 2.35 -8.96
C ASN A 180 -8.60 2.13 -9.53
N LYS A 181 -9.35 1.13 -9.05
CA LYS A 181 -10.67 0.71 -9.55
C LYS A 181 -10.67 0.26 -11.03
N GLU A 182 -9.53 -0.23 -11.49
CA GLU A 182 -9.36 -0.82 -12.82
C GLU A 182 -8.85 -2.23 -12.62
N SER A 183 -9.34 -3.22 -13.36
CA SER A 183 -8.82 -4.58 -13.32
C SER A 183 -7.34 -4.59 -13.76
N HIS A 184 -6.58 -5.48 -13.19
CA HIS A 184 -5.15 -5.60 -13.45
C HIS A 184 -4.78 -7.04 -13.70
N SER A 185 -4.44 -7.35 -14.95
CA SER A 185 -4.03 -8.69 -15.36
C SER A 185 -2.53 -8.74 -15.60
N LEU A 186 -1.91 -9.82 -15.13
CA LEU A 186 -0.48 -10.11 -15.32
C LEU A 186 -0.30 -11.57 -15.75
N PRO A 187 0.69 -11.86 -16.62
CA PRO A 187 1.05 -13.23 -16.94
C PRO A 187 1.75 -13.90 -15.76
N LEU A 188 1.59 -15.21 -15.65
CA LEU A 188 2.34 -16.06 -14.74
C LEU A 188 3.72 -16.36 -15.36
N THR A 189 4.75 -16.36 -14.51
CA THR A 189 6.10 -16.83 -14.83
C THR A 189 6.37 -18.12 -14.07
N SER A 190 7.41 -18.88 -14.42
CA SER A 190 7.73 -20.15 -13.76
C SER A 190 7.82 -20.03 -12.23
N VAL A 191 8.40 -18.95 -11.72
CA VAL A 191 8.49 -18.70 -10.27
C VAL A 191 7.11 -18.49 -9.62
N LEU A 192 6.19 -17.85 -10.34
CA LEU A 192 4.82 -17.64 -9.86
C LEU A 192 4.01 -18.94 -9.91
N ASP A 193 4.19 -19.75 -10.95
CA ASP A 193 3.60 -21.09 -11.04
C ASP A 193 4.04 -21.97 -9.87
N GLU A 194 5.34 -22.00 -9.55
CA GLU A 194 5.84 -22.73 -8.36
C GLU A 194 5.22 -22.24 -7.05
N VAL A 195 5.02 -20.93 -6.90
CA VAL A 195 4.32 -20.36 -5.71
C VAL A 195 2.89 -20.87 -5.67
N LEU A 196 2.16 -20.80 -6.78
CA LEU A 196 0.77 -21.24 -6.85
C LEU A 196 0.64 -22.75 -6.59
N GLU A 197 1.52 -23.57 -7.14
CA GLU A 197 1.57 -25.02 -6.89
C GLU A 197 1.76 -25.32 -5.39
N ARG A 198 2.70 -24.67 -4.72
CA ARG A 198 2.89 -24.80 -3.26
C ARG A 198 1.68 -24.36 -2.45
N ARG A 199 0.89 -23.41 -2.95
CA ARG A 199 -0.33 -22.91 -2.26
C ARG A 199 -1.57 -23.73 -2.56
N ASN A 200 -1.58 -24.49 -3.64
CA ASN A 200 -2.73 -25.34 -4.04
C ASN A 200 -2.75 -26.66 -3.26
N ILE A 201 -2.93 -26.53 -1.94
CA ILE A 201 -2.98 -27.70 -1.02
C ILE A 201 -4.36 -28.32 -0.90
N GLY A 202 -5.31 -27.90 -1.74
CA GLY A 202 -6.70 -28.30 -1.65
C GLY A 202 -7.47 -27.56 -0.53
N GLY A 203 -8.79 -27.75 -0.50
CA GLY A 203 -9.68 -27.15 0.51
C GLY A 203 -10.58 -26.05 -0.06
N ASP A 204 -11.53 -25.60 0.75
CA ASP A 204 -12.60 -24.68 0.33
C ASP A 204 -12.25 -23.19 0.47
N ASN A 205 -11.02 -22.86 0.89
CA ASN A 205 -10.64 -21.47 1.05
C ASN A 205 -10.43 -20.80 -0.32
N PRO A 206 -11.19 -19.74 -0.67
CA PRO A 206 -11.12 -19.14 -1.97
C PRO A 206 -9.82 -18.37 -2.24
N TYR A 207 -9.03 -18.02 -1.22
CA TYR A 207 -7.84 -17.19 -1.36
C TYR A 207 -6.57 -18.01 -1.58
N VAL A 208 -5.70 -17.55 -2.47
CA VAL A 208 -4.37 -18.13 -2.71
C VAL A 208 -3.51 -18.05 -1.44
N PHE A 209 -3.50 -16.90 -0.79
CA PHE A 209 -2.79 -16.68 0.47
C PHE A 209 -3.77 -16.79 1.63
N GLN A 210 -4.02 -18.04 2.05
CA GLN A 210 -5.01 -18.39 3.06
C GLN A 210 -4.63 -17.86 4.44
N GLY A 211 -5.64 -17.38 5.19
CA GLY A 211 -5.55 -17.09 6.62
C GLY A 211 -5.84 -18.31 7.49
N LEU A 212 -5.64 -18.12 8.80
CA LEU A 212 -5.99 -19.17 9.79
C LEU A 212 -7.51 -19.30 10.00
N LYS A 213 -8.29 -18.30 9.59
CA LYS A 213 -9.74 -18.35 9.67
C LYS A 213 -10.29 -19.07 8.43
N PRO A 214 -11.33 -19.90 8.58
CA PRO A 214 -12.05 -20.45 7.43
C PRO A 214 -12.49 -19.32 6.49
N TYR A 215 -12.27 -19.49 5.19
CA TYR A 215 -12.67 -18.53 4.14
C TYR A 215 -12.07 -17.12 4.24
N GLY A 216 -10.96 -16.95 4.99
CA GLY A 216 -10.26 -15.68 5.12
C GLY A 216 -8.89 -15.70 4.43
N HIS A 217 -8.48 -14.54 3.90
CA HIS A 217 -7.11 -14.34 3.45
C HIS A 217 -6.14 -14.16 4.62
N LEU A 218 -4.86 -14.36 4.37
CA LEU A 218 -3.79 -14.11 5.33
C LEU A 218 -3.82 -12.66 5.81
N ASN A 219 -3.72 -12.47 7.12
CA ASN A 219 -3.28 -11.20 7.71
C ASN A 219 -1.87 -11.42 8.25
N PRO A 220 -0.81 -11.01 7.53
CA PRO A 220 0.56 -11.38 7.86
C PRO A 220 0.91 -10.96 9.28
N PRO A 221 1.25 -11.91 10.17
CA PRO A 221 1.67 -11.59 11.52
C PRO A 221 2.96 -10.76 11.49
N LYS A 222 3.04 -9.68 12.26
CA LYS A 222 4.27 -8.87 12.37
C LYS A 222 5.49 -9.73 12.70
N ARG A 223 5.31 -10.71 13.60
CA ARG A 223 6.36 -11.66 14.01
C ARG A 223 6.97 -12.40 12.81
N GLN A 224 6.16 -12.86 11.86
CA GLN A 224 6.68 -13.59 10.68
C GLN A 224 7.47 -12.68 9.74
N LEU A 225 7.05 -11.43 9.58
CA LEU A 225 7.80 -10.44 8.80
C LEU A 225 9.12 -10.06 9.48
N GLU A 226 9.14 -9.95 10.82
CA GLU A 226 10.35 -9.69 11.59
C GLU A 226 11.31 -10.89 11.48
N ARG A 227 10.78 -12.12 11.62
CA ARG A 227 11.57 -13.33 11.42
C ARG A 227 12.19 -13.41 10.02
N ALA A 228 11.41 -13.07 8.98
CA ALA A 228 11.95 -13.01 7.63
C ALA A 228 13.13 -12.02 7.51
N ARG A 229 13.02 -10.84 8.14
CA ARG A 229 14.11 -9.84 8.18
C ARG A 229 15.34 -10.33 8.91
N GLU A 230 15.17 -11.03 10.03
CA GLU A 230 16.26 -11.66 10.77
C GLU A 230 17.01 -12.70 9.91
N LEU A 231 16.25 -13.57 9.22
CA LEU A 231 16.81 -14.60 8.34
C LEU A 231 17.51 -14.01 7.10
N VAL A 232 16.98 -12.92 6.59
CA VAL A 232 17.55 -12.17 5.46
C VAL A 232 18.78 -11.35 5.88
N GLY A 233 18.84 -10.88 7.14
CA GLY A 233 19.94 -10.10 7.68
C GLY A 233 19.91 -8.60 7.35
N PHE A 234 18.85 -8.10 6.71
CA PHE A 234 18.64 -6.67 6.49
C PHE A 234 17.16 -6.30 6.43
N HIS A 235 16.87 -5.00 6.61
CA HIS A 235 15.51 -4.49 6.62
C HIS A 235 14.93 -4.39 5.21
N PHE A 236 13.74 -4.96 5.02
CA PHE A 236 12.88 -4.76 3.85
C PHE A 236 11.41 -4.67 4.29
N ASP A 237 10.56 -4.13 3.43
CA ASP A 237 9.10 -4.11 3.62
C ASP A 237 8.39 -4.46 2.30
N ASN A 238 7.09 -4.71 2.33
CA ASN A 238 6.33 -5.09 1.14
C ASN A 238 6.41 -4.02 0.04
N HIS A 239 6.58 -2.76 0.42
CA HIS A 239 6.71 -1.68 -0.54
C HIS A 239 8.11 -1.61 -1.15
N SER A 240 9.15 -2.01 -0.41
CA SER A 240 10.50 -2.14 -0.96
C SER A 240 10.59 -3.28 -1.98
N LEU A 241 9.85 -4.39 -1.82
CA LEU A 241 9.76 -5.46 -2.83
C LEU A 241 9.15 -4.94 -4.13
N ARG A 242 8.03 -4.22 -4.05
CA ARG A 242 7.43 -3.60 -5.23
C ARG A 242 8.39 -2.60 -5.89
N ARG A 243 9.07 -1.75 -5.11
CA ARG A 243 10.08 -0.82 -5.67
C ARG A 243 11.26 -1.57 -6.30
N THR A 244 11.63 -2.73 -5.78
CA THR A 244 12.66 -3.58 -6.38
C THR A 244 12.22 -4.06 -7.76
N PHE A 245 10.99 -4.58 -7.87
CA PHE A 245 10.40 -4.96 -9.15
C PHE A 245 10.37 -3.76 -10.13
N GLU A 246 9.82 -2.62 -9.72
CA GLU A 246 9.73 -1.40 -10.52
C GLU A 246 11.12 -0.90 -10.98
N THR A 247 12.10 -0.94 -10.08
CA THR A 247 13.48 -0.52 -10.39
C THR A 247 14.14 -1.48 -11.38
N THR A 248 13.93 -2.78 -11.21
CA THR A 248 14.45 -3.80 -12.13
C THR A 248 13.81 -3.66 -13.50
N ALA A 249 12.49 -3.54 -13.57
CA ALA A 249 11.76 -3.30 -14.81
C ALA A 249 12.23 -2.02 -15.53
N ASN A 250 12.47 -0.95 -14.80
CA ASN A 250 12.98 0.31 -15.37
C ASN A 250 14.41 0.17 -15.95
N ARG A 251 15.25 -0.67 -15.34
CA ARG A 251 16.62 -0.94 -15.86
C ARG A 251 16.63 -1.73 -17.18
N LEU A 252 15.59 -2.50 -17.43
CA LEU A 252 15.42 -3.26 -18.68
C LEU A 252 14.92 -2.40 -19.84
N ALA A 253 14.74 -1.10 -19.62
CA ALA A 253 14.40 -0.08 -20.61
C ALA A 253 13.10 -0.38 -21.41
N PHE A 254 12.13 -1.01 -20.79
CA PHE A 254 10.80 -1.16 -21.39
C PHE A 254 10.13 0.22 -21.61
N SER A 255 9.14 0.23 -22.50
CA SER A 255 8.35 1.45 -22.69
C SER A 255 7.71 1.90 -21.37
N ILE A 256 7.53 3.21 -21.22
CA ILE A 256 6.85 3.77 -20.04
C ILE A 256 5.42 3.21 -19.90
N TYR A 257 4.77 2.84 -20.99
CA TYR A 257 3.44 2.25 -21.00
C TYR A 257 3.45 0.82 -20.49
N THR A 258 4.43 0.01 -20.92
CA THR A 258 4.68 -1.32 -20.38
C THR A 258 4.92 -1.28 -18.87
N LEU A 259 5.81 -0.38 -18.41
CA LEU A 259 6.08 -0.21 -16.98
C LEU A 259 4.83 0.16 -16.19
N LYS A 260 4.06 1.13 -16.68
CA LYS A 260 2.82 1.56 -16.01
C LYS A 260 1.76 0.45 -15.97
N LYS A 261 1.65 -0.35 -17.05
CA LYS A 261 0.74 -1.49 -17.11
C LYS A 261 1.16 -2.57 -16.11
N LEU A 262 2.45 -2.96 -16.08
CA LEU A 262 2.98 -3.96 -15.16
C LEU A 262 2.72 -3.62 -13.68
N VAL A 263 2.79 -2.34 -13.30
CA VAL A 263 2.61 -1.92 -11.91
C VAL A 263 1.26 -1.26 -11.61
N ASN A 264 0.31 -1.33 -12.52
CA ASN A 264 -1.01 -0.69 -12.39
C ASN A 264 -0.93 0.78 -11.93
N HIS A 265 -0.16 1.59 -12.66
CA HIS A 265 -0.10 3.04 -12.45
C HIS A 265 -1.01 3.77 -13.45
N LYS A 266 -1.89 4.64 -12.93
CA LYS A 266 -2.80 5.42 -13.78
C LYS A 266 -2.08 6.47 -14.63
N ASN A 267 -2.51 6.57 -15.89
CA ASN A 267 -2.08 7.61 -16.83
C ASN A 267 -3.00 8.86 -16.76
N THR A 268 -3.11 9.50 -15.59
CA THR A 268 -4.09 10.57 -15.38
C THR A 268 -3.81 11.87 -16.18
N ARG A 269 -2.57 12.08 -16.64
CA ARG A 269 -2.16 13.30 -17.36
C ARG A 269 -1.65 13.05 -18.78
N ASP A 270 -1.57 11.80 -19.20
CA ASP A 270 -1.02 11.40 -20.50
C ASP A 270 -2.16 11.07 -21.45
N VAL A 271 -2.43 11.97 -22.39
CA VAL A 271 -3.51 11.80 -23.39
C VAL A 271 -3.21 10.62 -24.29
N THR A 272 -1.96 10.46 -24.74
CA THR A 272 -1.53 9.38 -25.64
C THR A 272 -1.68 8.01 -24.96
N GLY A 273 -1.31 7.92 -23.68
CA GLY A 273 -1.43 6.66 -22.92
C GLY A 273 -2.85 6.13 -22.73
N ARG A 274 -3.88 6.96 -22.99
CA ARG A 274 -5.29 6.50 -22.96
C ARG A 274 -5.68 5.68 -24.17
N TYR A 275 -4.95 5.83 -25.27
CA TYR A 275 -5.21 5.10 -26.53
C TYR A 275 -4.37 3.85 -26.68
N ILE A 276 -3.35 3.65 -25.83
CA ILE A 276 -2.48 2.48 -25.87
C ILE A 276 -3.11 1.39 -25.00
N VAL A 277 -3.61 0.35 -25.67
CA VAL A 277 -4.10 -0.86 -25.02
C VAL A 277 -3.00 -1.92 -25.18
N LEU A 278 -2.40 -2.33 -24.06
CA LEU A 278 -1.46 -3.44 -24.04
C LEU A 278 -2.23 -4.70 -23.64
N GLU A 279 -2.16 -5.71 -24.48
CA GLU A 279 -2.72 -7.03 -24.21
C GLU A 279 -1.79 -7.82 -23.27
N ILE A 280 -2.32 -8.89 -22.68
CA ILE A 280 -1.57 -9.67 -21.69
C ILE A 280 -0.35 -10.36 -22.31
N ASP A 281 -0.46 -10.78 -23.56
CA ASP A 281 0.63 -11.46 -24.28
C ASP A 281 1.85 -10.55 -24.50
N GLU A 282 1.63 -9.24 -24.66
CA GLU A 282 2.72 -8.25 -24.75
C GLU A 282 3.46 -8.06 -23.44
N LEU A 283 2.88 -8.51 -22.31
CA LEU A 283 3.52 -8.45 -20.99
C LEU A 283 4.29 -9.72 -20.63
N ARG A 284 4.17 -10.83 -21.39
CA ARG A 284 4.83 -12.11 -21.08
C ARG A 284 6.34 -11.99 -21.13
N GLU A 285 6.86 -11.49 -22.22
CA GLU A 285 8.30 -11.30 -22.39
C GLU A 285 8.87 -10.31 -21.37
N PRO A 286 8.29 -9.12 -21.15
CA PRO A 286 8.69 -8.24 -20.07
C PRO A 286 8.71 -8.91 -18.68
N MET A 287 7.68 -9.69 -18.32
CA MET A 287 7.62 -10.38 -17.04
C MET A 287 8.71 -11.45 -16.89
N ASN A 288 9.00 -12.20 -17.95
CA ASN A 288 10.08 -13.19 -17.94
C ASN A 288 11.44 -12.52 -17.78
N GLN A 289 11.73 -11.47 -18.52
CA GLN A 289 12.99 -10.71 -18.40
C GLN A 289 13.17 -10.09 -17.00
N ILE A 290 12.09 -9.56 -16.40
CA ILE A 290 12.14 -9.07 -15.03
C ILE A 290 12.43 -10.23 -14.06
N THR A 291 11.78 -11.38 -14.25
CA THR A 291 11.98 -12.56 -13.41
C THR A 291 13.43 -13.03 -13.48
N GLU A 292 14.02 -13.14 -14.66
CA GLU A 292 15.44 -13.48 -14.84
C GLU A 292 16.40 -12.47 -14.22
N ALA A 293 16.07 -11.16 -14.30
CA ALA A 293 16.90 -10.11 -13.72
C ALA A 293 16.81 -10.02 -12.18
N LEU A 294 15.77 -10.63 -11.58
CA LEU A 294 15.57 -10.73 -10.12
C LEU A 294 16.19 -12.01 -9.54
N TRP A 295 16.52 -12.98 -10.38
CA TRP A 295 17.27 -14.18 -10.02
C TRP A 295 18.78 -13.90 -10.05
#